data_39a06316c3d282a50617677196f77e3d
#
_entry.id   39a06316c3d282a50617677196f77e3d
#
_cell.length_a   1.000
_cell.length_b   1.000
_cell.length_c   1.000
_cell.angle_alpha   90.00
_cell.angle_beta   90.00
_cell.angle_gamma   90.00
#
_symmetry.space_group_name_H-M   'P 1'
#
loop_
_entity.id
_entity.type
_entity.pdbx_description
1 polymer ?
#
loop_
_entity_poly.entity_id
_entity_poly.type
_entity_poly.pdbx_seq_one_letter_code
_entity_poly.pdbx_strand_id
1 'polypeptide(L)'
;MSLVECVPNFSEGRDPAVIAAIRDAIASTPGAHVLDVSSDPSHHRTVITFVASLEAAVPAAFAAMKVAQERIDLTTHQGEHPRIGATDVVPFIPLEGATMEHCVALAHELGARAWAELGIPVYLYERAATTPARENLADVRRGEFEGLREDIRTNPARKPDFGANELHPTAGATAVGARPFLVAYNVYLGDATQLPVAKEIAKAIRGSSGGLRYVKGLGMEVDGQAQVSMNLVDTEKTPLHRVFEIVKAEAAAHGVSPTWSEIVGLVPERVLLEAGARHVQLRGFSKAMLLETKVREVIAGGEALEGFMARIADASPTPGGGSVAAHVGALGAALAQMVAGLTIGKKKYAAVEEQMKQLTIGAYTLRRQLSELVQRDADSYERVRTAYQMSKEPEHAIARADAIREALVFASRVPLETAQLAVQVAGIAATVAELGNSNAVTDACVAALMAEAACKGAVLNVRINVASLDDEGTTIGAELASAARACLNAASVHARAAEAAAERAMVPA
;
A
#
# COMPACT_ATOMS: atom_id res chain seq x y z
N MET A 1 -4.70 -6.97 -5.16
CA MET A 1 -4.29 -6.18 -3.99
C MET A 1 -4.74 -4.76 -4.24
N SER A 2 -5.47 -4.13 -3.31
CA SER A 2 -5.88 -2.73 -3.51
C SER A 2 -4.78 -1.83 -2.96
N LEU A 3 -4.25 -0.95 -3.81
CA LEU A 3 -3.16 -0.04 -3.48
C LEU A 3 -3.62 1.41 -3.51
N VAL A 4 -3.10 2.20 -2.60
CA VAL A 4 -3.24 3.65 -2.60
C VAL A 4 -1.86 4.30 -2.60
N GLU A 5 -1.74 5.40 -3.31
CA GLU A 5 -0.62 6.31 -3.19
C GLU A 5 -0.95 7.34 -2.10
N CYS A 6 0.05 7.70 -1.31
CA CYS A 6 -0.04 8.80 -0.37
C CYS A 6 1.16 9.72 -0.56
N VAL A 7 0.92 11.03 -0.58
CA VAL A 7 1.94 12.05 -0.89
C VAL A 7 1.95 13.13 0.20
N PRO A 8 2.30 12.75 1.45
CA PRO A 8 2.38 13.73 2.53
C PRO A 8 3.47 14.77 2.29
N ASN A 9 3.18 15.98 2.71
CA ASN A 9 4.10 17.10 2.65
C ASN A 9 4.41 17.58 4.06
N PHE A 10 5.68 17.80 4.33
CA PHE A 10 6.20 18.19 5.64
C PHE A 10 6.90 19.53 5.55
N SER A 11 6.72 20.37 6.57
CA SER A 11 7.36 21.68 6.68
C SER A 11 8.80 21.55 7.22
N GLU A 12 9.62 20.80 6.51
CA GLU A 12 11.04 20.61 6.73
C GLU A 12 11.71 20.29 5.39
N GLY A 13 12.73 21.02 5.03
CA GLY A 13 13.47 20.82 3.78
C GLY A 13 14.98 21.01 3.93
N ARG A 14 15.46 21.23 5.17
CA ARG A 14 16.85 21.62 5.47
C ARG A 14 17.58 20.62 6.35
N ASP A 15 16.89 19.95 7.28
CA ASP A 15 17.49 18.97 8.18
C ASP A 15 17.34 17.54 7.62
N PRO A 16 18.42 16.94 7.07
CA PRO A 16 18.38 15.59 6.52
C PRO A 16 18.04 14.52 7.57
N ALA A 17 18.34 14.76 8.85
CA ALA A 17 18.07 13.78 9.90
C ALA A 17 16.58 13.74 10.25
N VAL A 18 15.89 14.87 10.21
CA VAL A 18 14.43 14.93 10.37
C VAL A 18 13.75 14.30 9.18
N ILE A 19 14.17 14.63 7.95
CA ILE A 19 13.64 14.06 6.71
C ILE A 19 13.81 12.55 6.69
N ALA A 20 15.00 12.04 7.05
CA ALA A 20 15.26 10.61 7.12
C ALA A 20 14.38 9.92 8.18
N ALA A 21 14.20 10.51 9.35
CA ALA A 21 13.35 9.94 10.40
C ALA A 21 11.88 9.82 9.97
N ILE A 22 11.33 10.82 9.26
CA ILE A 22 9.97 10.78 8.71
C ILE A 22 9.84 9.69 7.65
N ARG A 23 10.80 9.61 6.70
CA ARG A 23 10.88 8.54 5.69
C ARG A 23 10.92 7.16 6.32
N ASP A 24 11.79 6.96 7.30
CA ASP A 24 12.01 5.67 7.94
C ASP A 24 10.79 5.22 8.76
N ALA A 25 10.03 6.15 9.33
CA ALA A 25 8.75 5.85 9.99
C ALA A 25 7.73 5.26 9.00
N ILE A 26 7.65 5.79 7.78
CA ILE A 26 6.81 5.22 6.71
C ILE A 26 7.34 3.84 6.31
N ALA A 27 8.64 3.75 6.00
CA ALA A 27 9.28 2.53 5.50
C ALA A 27 9.22 1.36 6.50
N SER A 28 9.19 1.65 7.80
CA SER A 28 9.07 0.65 8.86
C SER A 28 7.65 0.10 9.03
N THR A 29 6.65 0.67 8.37
CA THR A 29 5.26 0.20 8.43
C THR A 29 5.08 -0.96 7.46
N PRO A 30 4.73 -2.18 7.92
CA PRO A 30 4.51 -3.32 7.04
C PRO A 30 3.42 -3.04 6.00
N GLY A 31 3.71 -3.31 4.72
CA GLY A 31 2.80 -3.06 3.61
C GLY A 31 2.81 -1.63 3.06
N ALA A 32 3.72 -0.77 3.54
CA ALA A 32 4.00 0.54 2.96
C ALA A 32 5.40 0.55 2.30
N HIS A 33 5.50 1.23 1.14
CA HIS A 33 6.73 1.32 0.35
C HIS A 33 6.97 2.75 -0.08
N VAL A 34 8.06 3.36 0.39
CA VAL A 34 8.48 4.69 -0.06
C VAL A 34 9.00 4.60 -1.49
N LEU A 35 8.49 5.47 -2.36
CA LEU A 35 8.84 5.52 -3.79
C LEU A 35 9.74 6.70 -4.11
N ASP A 36 9.52 7.86 -3.46
CA ASP A 36 10.27 9.08 -3.73
C ASP A 36 10.34 9.98 -2.49
N VAL A 37 11.43 10.73 -2.36
CA VAL A 37 11.63 11.77 -1.34
C VAL A 37 12.24 12.98 -2.01
N SER A 38 11.47 14.06 -2.10
CA SER A 38 11.89 15.32 -2.70
C SER A 38 11.88 16.43 -1.65
N SER A 39 13.00 17.11 -1.47
CA SER A 39 13.18 18.17 -0.46
C SER A 39 13.68 19.45 -1.12
N ASP A 40 13.13 20.56 -0.69
CA ASP A 40 13.51 21.89 -1.16
C ASP A 40 13.85 22.80 0.03
N PRO A 41 15.13 23.24 0.16
CA PRO A 41 15.56 24.10 1.25
C PRO A 41 14.99 25.53 1.18
N SER A 42 14.68 26.08 0.00
CA SER A 42 14.12 27.43 -0.19
C SER A 42 12.66 27.44 0.21
N HIS A 43 11.89 26.47 -0.27
CA HIS A 43 10.51 26.26 0.15
C HIS A 43 10.42 25.73 1.59
N HIS A 44 11.51 25.23 2.16
CA HIS A 44 11.62 24.59 3.47
C HIS A 44 10.55 23.50 3.63
N ARG A 45 10.52 22.58 2.66
CA ARG A 45 9.48 21.58 2.51
C ARG A 45 10.05 20.27 1.98
N THR A 46 9.50 19.16 2.46
CA THR A 46 9.73 17.81 1.91
C THR A 46 8.41 17.19 1.49
N VAL A 47 8.43 16.53 0.34
CA VAL A 47 7.35 15.69 -0.18
C VAL A 47 7.84 14.26 -0.18
N ILE A 48 7.11 13.37 0.47
CA ILE A 48 7.41 11.94 0.44
C ILE A 48 6.26 11.23 -0.28
N THR A 49 6.58 10.49 -1.34
CA THR A 49 5.63 9.66 -2.04
C THR A 49 5.79 8.22 -1.60
N PHE A 50 4.72 7.60 -1.14
CA PHE A 50 4.70 6.17 -0.83
C PHE A 50 3.43 5.49 -1.34
N VAL A 51 3.49 4.19 -1.54
CA VAL A 51 2.33 3.34 -1.81
C VAL A 51 2.12 2.37 -0.66
N ALA A 52 0.86 2.05 -0.40
CA ALA A 52 0.51 1.11 0.66
C ALA A 52 -0.76 0.33 0.32
N SER A 53 -0.96 -0.81 0.99
CA SER A 53 -2.28 -1.45 1.02
C SER A 53 -3.28 -0.57 1.78
N LEU A 54 -4.59 -0.80 1.60
CA LEU A 54 -5.61 -0.03 2.32
C LEU A 54 -5.41 -0.09 3.85
N GLU A 55 -4.98 -1.25 4.37
CA GLU A 55 -4.77 -1.47 5.80
C GLU A 55 -3.50 -0.79 6.34
N ALA A 56 -2.48 -0.60 5.49
CA ALA A 56 -1.19 -0.02 5.87
C ALA A 56 -1.12 1.50 5.68
N ALA A 57 -1.99 2.08 4.83
CA ALA A 57 -1.92 3.47 4.43
C ALA A 57 -2.06 4.46 5.60
N VAL A 58 -3.07 4.27 6.46
CA VAL A 58 -3.28 5.12 7.64
C VAL A 58 -2.17 4.92 8.68
N PRO A 59 -1.78 3.69 9.07
CA PRO A 59 -0.63 3.48 9.95
C PRO A 59 0.65 4.14 9.49
N ALA A 60 1.00 4.05 8.19
CA ALA A 60 2.21 4.66 7.63
C ALA A 60 2.16 6.19 7.66
N ALA A 61 1.07 6.79 7.20
CA ALA A 61 0.88 8.24 7.24
C ALA A 61 0.91 8.77 8.68
N PHE A 62 0.25 8.08 9.60
CA PHE A 62 0.22 8.44 11.01
C PHE A 62 1.60 8.37 11.68
N ALA A 63 2.39 7.34 11.39
CA ALA A 63 3.75 7.22 11.91
C ALA A 63 4.64 8.40 11.47
N ALA A 64 4.51 8.83 10.21
CA ALA A 64 5.19 10.01 9.69
C ALA A 64 4.73 11.30 10.37
N MET A 65 3.40 11.47 10.56
CA MET A 65 2.83 12.63 11.25
C MET A 65 3.32 12.76 12.69
N LYS A 66 3.44 11.64 13.39
CA LYS A 66 3.97 11.61 14.77
C LYS A 66 5.41 12.09 14.83
N VAL A 67 6.28 11.60 13.94
CA VAL A 67 7.68 12.05 13.87
C VAL A 67 7.77 13.54 13.51
N ALA A 68 6.93 14.00 12.57
CA ALA A 68 6.88 15.41 12.19
C ALA A 68 6.43 16.30 13.35
N GLN A 69 5.43 15.90 14.14
CA GLN A 69 4.98 16.59 15.34
C GLN A 69 6.10 16.74 16.39
N GLU A 70 6.88 15.67 16.58
CA GLU A 70 7.96 15.62 17.58
C GLU A 70 9.19 16.46 17.18
N ARG A 71 9.42 16.66 15.86
CA ARG A 71 10.68 17.21 15.34
C ARG A 71 10.57 18.53 14.60
N ILE A 72 9.39 18.95 14.20
CA ILE A 72 9.18 20.20 13.45
C ILE A 72 8.41 21.20 14.32
N ASP A 73 9.01 22.38 14.49
CA ASP A 73 8.40 23.50 15.21
C ASP A 73 8.06 24.63 14.23
N LEU A 74 6.76 24.79 13.91
CA LEU A 74 6.29 25.84 13.01
C LEU A 74 6.45 27.25 13.57
N THR A 75 6.65 27.42 14.87
CA THR A 75 6.83 28.76 15.48
C THR A 75 8.15 29.40 15.06
N THR A 76 9.13 28.57 14.65
CA THR A 76 10.46 29.00 14.17
C THR A 76 10.65 28.79 12.67
N HIS A 77 9.66 28.17 12.00
CA HIS A 77 9.75 27.80 10.59
C HIS A 77 9.60 29.02 9.67
N GLN A 78 10.52 29.15 8.70
CA GLN A 78 10.49 30.14 7.63
C GLN A 78 10.78 29.48 6.28
N GLY A 79 9.85 29.58 5.33
CA GLY A 79 9.97 29.05 3.97
C GLY A 79 8.98 29.77 3.03
N GLU A 80 9.23 29.69 1.73
CA GLU A 80 8.40 30.37 0.72
C GLU A 80 7.08 29.63 0.43
N HIS A 81 7.00 28.36 0.85
CA HIS A 81 5.80 27.56 0.58
C HIS A 81 4.70 27.80 1.63
N PRO A 82 3.44 28.07 1.21
CA PRO A 82 2.31 28.18 2.14
C PRO A 82 2.12 26.90 2.95
N ARG A 83 2.01 27.02 4.27
CA ARG A 83 1.84 25.88 5.18
C ARG A 83 0.93 26.21 6.36
N ILE A 84 0.27 25.20 6.89
CA ILE A 84 -0.54 25.28 8.11
C ILE A 84 -0.11 24.28 9.18
N GLY A 85 0.77 23.33 8.85
CA GLY A 85 1.18 22.26 9.75
C GLY A 85 2.59 21.73 9.54
N ALA A 86 3.17 21.13 10.58
CA ALA A 86 4.40 20.34 10.52
C ALA A 86 4.24 19.22 9.46
N THR A 87 3.13 18.48 9.52
CA THR A 87 2.58 17.75 8.39
C THR A 87 1.51 18.64 7.77
N ASP A 88 1.85 19.30 6.67
CA ASP A 88 0.99 20.31 6.07
C ASP A 88 -0.21 19.70 5.34
N VAL A 89 0.02 18.68 4.53
CA VAL A 89 -1.03 18.00 3.77
C VAL A 89 -0.78 16.51 3.59
N VAL A 90 -1.84 15.70 3.68
CA VAL A 90 -1.79 14.24 3.46
C VAL A 90 -2.91 13.84 2.49
N PRO A 91 -2.62 13.72 1.19
CA PRO A 91 -3.56 13.21 0.20
C PRO A 91 -3.46 11.69 0.08
N PHE A 92 -4.62 11.03 -0.05
CA PHE A 92 -4.74 9.66 -0.52
C PHE A 92 -5.22 9.64 -1.97
N ILE A 93 -4.59 8.85 -2.82
CA ILE A 93 -4.83 8.75 -4.25
C ILE A 93 -5.12 7.28 -4.59
N PRO A 94 -6.25 6.96 -5.24
CA PRO A 94 -6.55 5.59 -5.61
C PRO A 94 -5.62 5.11 -6.72
N LEU A 95 -5.01 3.96 -6.51
CA LEU A 95 -4.26 3.19 -7.49
C LEU A 95 -5.01 1.89 -7.83
N GLU A 96 -4.28 0.88 -8.28
CA GLU A 96 -4.83 -0.40 -8.73
C GLU A 96 -5.71 -1.07 -7.67
N GLY A 97 -6.96 -1.38 -8.02
CA GLY A 97 -7.94 -2.04 -7.14
C GLY A 97 -8.53 -1.16 -6.03
N ALA A 98 -8.06 0.07 -5.82
CA ALA A 98 -8.64 1.02 -4.88
C ALA A 98 -9.61 1.99 -5.58
N THR A 99 -10.58 2.50 -4.83
CA THR A 99 -11.54 3.52 -5.31
C THR A 99 -11.36 4.83 -4.58
N MET A 100 -11.99 5.90 -5.09
CA MET A 100 -12.00 7.20 -4.43
C MET A 100 -12.68 7.12 -3.05
N GLU A 101 -13.72 6.31 -2.92
CA GLU A 101 -14.45 6.10 -1.67
C GLU A 101 -13.54 5.47 -0.61
N HIS A 102 -12.68 4.52 -1.00
CA HIS A 102 -11.65 3.98 -0.11
C HIS A 102 -10.71 5.10 0.38
N CYS A 103 -10.23 5.97 -0.51
CA CYS A 103 -9.35 7.07 -0.13
C CYS A 103 -10.04 8.11 0.79
N VAL A 104 -11.33 8.37 0.56
CA VAL A 104 -12.14 9.24 1.45
C VAL A 104 -12.25 8.61 2.85
N ALA A 105 -12.51 7.31 2.94
CA ALA A 105 -12.57 6.61 4.22
C ALA A 105 -11.24 6.67 4.97
N LEU A 106 -10.10 6.44 4.28
CA LEU A 106 -8.75 6.56 4.86
C LEU A 106 -8.46 7.99 5.36
N ALA A 107 -8.92 9.01 4.62
CA ALA A 107 -8.75 10.40 5.04
C ALA A 107 -9.52 10.72 6.32
N HIS A 108 -10.75 10.22 6.46
CA HIS A 108 -11.54 10.36 7.69
C HIS A 108 -10.90 9.60 8.87
N GLU A 109 -10.43 8.39 8.65
CA GLU A 109 -9.76 7.56 9.67
C GLU A 109 -8.49 8.26 10.17
N LEU A 110 -7.62 8.71 9.25
CA LEU A 110 -6.40 9.44 9.61
C LEU A 110 -6.72 10.72 10.35
N GLY A 111 -7.71 11.49 9.90
CA GLY A 111 -8.13 12.74 10.53
C GLY A 111 -8.61 12.54 11.97
N ALA A 112 -9.46 11.56 12.21
CA ALA A 112 -9.92 11.20 13.54
C ALA A 112 -8.77 10.77 14.46
N ARG A 113 -7.86 9.94 13.93
CA ARG A 113 -6.71 9.43 14.67
C ARG A 113 -5.69 10.52 15.00
N ALA A 114 -5.38 11.41 14.04
CA ALA A 114 -4.46 12.53 14.24
C ALA A 114 -4.93 13.47 15.35
N TRP A 115 -6.22 13.75 15.42
CA TRP A 115 -6.77 14.51 16.52
C TRP A 115 -6.71 13.76 17.84
N ALA A 116 -7.18 12.50 17.87
CA ALA A 116 -7.31 11.75 19.12
C ALA A 116 -5.97 11.43 19.78
N GLU A 117 -4.91 11.12 18.99
CA GLU A 117 -3.64 10.64 19.51
C GLU A 117 -2.52 11.73 19.49
N LEU A 118 -2.59 12.69 18.56
CA LEU A 118 -1.56 13.74 18.42
C LEU A 118 -2.06 15.14 18.81
N GLY A 119 -3.38 15.33 18.98
CA GLY A 119 -3.94 16.66 19.28
C GLY A 119 -3.80 17.66 18.13
N ILE A 120 -3.58 17.19 16.90
CA ILE A 120 -3.45 18.04 15.72
C ILE A 120 -4.83 18.22 15.09
N PRO A 121 -5.37 19.44 15.00
CA PRO A 121 -6.65 19.69 14.31
C PRO A 121 -6.52 19.42 12.81
N VAL A 122 -7.58 18.83 12.23
CA VAL A 122 -7.57 18.35 10.85
C VAL A 122 -8.67 18.99 10.04
N TYR A 123 -8.30 19.43 8.84
CA TYR A 123 -9.21 19.92 7.79
C TYR A 123 -9.29 18.89 6.67
N LEU A 124 -10.48 18.38 6.39
CA LEU A 124 -10.69 17.52 5.24
C LEU A 124 -10.81 18.35 3.96
N TYR A 125 -10.14 17.89 2.87
CA TYR A 125 -10.12 18.65 1.62
C TYR A 125 -10.34 17.77 0.37
N GLU A 126 -10.54 18.42 -0.78
CA GLU A 126 -10.84 17.79 -2.09
C GLU A 126 -12.06 16.85 -1.97
N ARG A 127 -11.94 15.56 -2.34
CA ARG A 127 -13.06 14.60 -2.30
C ARG A 127 -13.48 14.20 -0.88
N ALA A 128 -12.62 14.42 0.11
CA ALA A 128 -12.96 14.20 1.50
C ALA A 128 -13.58 15.46 2.18
N ALA A 129 -13.62 16.59 1.48
CA ALA A 129 -14.15 17.85 2.02
C ALA A 129 -15.60 17.70 2.51
N THR A 130 -15.87 18.17 3.73
CA THR A 130 -17.23 18.18 4.32
C THR A 130 -18.05 19.40 3.90
N THR A 131 -17.38 20.42 3.33
CA THR A 131 -18.01 21.62 2.81
C THR A 131 -17.38 22.05 1.49
N PRO A 132 -18.13 22.66 0.54
CA PRO A 132 -17.58 23.12 -0.74
C PRO A 132 -16.40 24.11 -0.58
N ALA A 133 -16.38 24.90 0.48
CA ALA A 133 -15.31 25.86 0.76
C ALA A 133 -13.93 25.20 1.02
N ARG A 134 -13.90 23.88 1.25
CA ARG A 134 -12.67 23.09 1.54
C ARG A 134 -12.23 22.19 0.39
N GLU A 135 -12.98 22.15 -0.70
CA GLU A 135 -12.56 21.39 -1.88
C GLU A 135 -11.21 21.86 -2.43
N ASN A 136 -10.90 23.15 -2.29
CA ASN A 136 -9.63 23.69 -2.77
C ASN A 136 -8.64 23.87 -1.61
N LEU A 137 -7.52 23.15 -1.63
CA LEU A 137 -6.46 23.21 -0.63
C LEU A 137 -5.91 24.63 -0.40
N ALA A 138 -5.89 25.48 -1.45
CA ALA A 138 -5.42 26.87 -1.31
C ALA A 138 -6.33 27.69 -0.37
N ASP A 139 -7.64 27.41 -0.35
CA ASP A 139 -8.58 28.07 0.56
C ASP A 139 -8.43 27.55 1.99
N VAL A 140 -8.12 26.27 2.17
CA VAL A 140 -7.80 25.69 3.49
C VAL A 140 -6.55 26.35 4.07
N ARG A 141 -5.50 26.57 3.25
CA ARG A 141 -4.21 27.18 3.64
C ARG A 141 -4.26 28.72 3.78
N ARG A 142 -5.38 29.37 3.43
CA ARG A 142 -5.46 30.83 3.45
C ARG A 142 -5.10 31.41 4.81
N GLY A 143 -4.16 32.37 4.83
CA GLY A 143 -3.60 32.99 6.03
C GLY A 143 -2.45 32.21 6.64
N GLU A 144 -2.17 31.00 6.12
CA GLU A 144 -1.10 30.11 6.58
C GLU A 144 -1.21 29.79 8.08
N PHE A 145 -0.14 29.30 8.69
CA PHE A 145 -0.13 28.97 10.12
C PHE A 145 -0.41 30.22 10.99
N GLU A 146 0.16 31.35 10.63
CA GLU A 146 0.07 32.60 11.38
C GLU A 146 -1.36 33.14 11.41
N GLY A 147 -1.99 33.27 10.25
CA GLY A 147 -3.38 33.74 10.15
C GLY A 147 -4.38 32.72 10.69
N LEU A 148 -4.14 31.43 10.45
CA LEU A 148 -4.99 30.38 10.98
C LEU A 148 -4.99 30.32 12.51
N ARG A 149 -3.88 30.62 13.15
CA ARG A 149 -3.75 30.68 14.62
C ARG A 149 -4.71 31.67 15.28
N GLU A 150 -5.01 32.76 14.58
CA GLU A 150 -5.99 33.77 15.03
C GLU A 150 -7.41 33.40 14.59
N ASP A 151 -7.57 33.06 13.32
CA ASP A 151 -8.85 32.79 12.69
C ASP A 151 -9.59 31.59 13.27
N ILE A 152 -8.89 30.51 13.64
CA ILE A 152 -9.51 29.27 14.13
C ILE A 152 -10.38 29.48 15.37
N ARG A 153 -10.05 30.49 16.18
CA ARG A 153 -10.76 30.83 17.43
C ARG A 153 -11.96 31.76 17.20
N THR A 154 -11.88 32.61 16.19
CA THR A 154 -12.81 33.72 15.98
C THR A 154 -13.73 33.52 14.79
N ASN A 155 -13.32 32.76 13.77
CA ASN A 155 -14.06 32.60 12.52
C ASN A 155 -14.69 31.19 12.44
N PRO A 156 -16.03 31.06 12.53
CA PRO A 156 -16.71 29.77 12.45
C PRO A 156 -16.43 28.97 11.16
N ALA A 157 -16.10 29.65 10.05
CA ALA A 157 -15.75 29.01 8.79
C ALA A 157 -14.39 28.29 8.85
N ARG A 158 -13.55 28.59 9.86
CA ARG A 158 -12.24 27.98 10.09
C ARG A 158 -12.26 26.86 11.13
N LYS A 159 -13.45 26.45 11.60
CA LYS A 159 -13.59 25.32 12.50
C LYS A 159 -13.07 24.04 11.82
N PRO A 160 -12.16 23.24 12.43
CA PRO A 160 -11.66 22.01 11.83
C PRO A 160 -12.74 20.91 11.76
N ASP A 161 -12.57 19.90 10.91
CA ASP A 161 -13.44 18.73 10.85
C ASP A 161 -13.21 17.81 12.03
N PHE A 162 -11.95 17.67 12.45
CA PHE A 162 -11.55 16.97 13.69
C PHE A 162 -10.71 17.94 14.52
N GLY A 163 -11.09 18.16 15.77
CA GLY A 163 -10.32 18.98 16.67
C GLY A 163 -11.10 20.08 17.39
N ALA A 164 -10.40 20.74 18.31
CA ALA A 164 -10.85 21.95 18.96
C ALA A 164 -10.58 23.19 18.09
N ASN A 165 -11.18 24.34 18.46
CA ASN A 165 -10.94 25.60 17.76
C ASN A 165 -9.61 26.24 18.19
N GLU A 166 -8.53 25.47 18.18
CA GLU A 166 -7.16 25.92 18.46
C GLU A 166 -6.16 25.05 17.73
N LEU A 167 -5.02 25.62 17.39
CA LEU A 167 -3.93 24.89 16.73
C LEU A 167 -3.09 24.14 17.77
N HIS A 168 -2.48 23.03 17.32
CA HIS A 168 -1.39 22.44 18.08
C HIS A 168 -0.24 23.46 18.21
N PRO A 169 0.37 23.66 19.41
CA PRO A 169 1.30 24.76 19.69
C PRO A 169 2.48 24.86 18.71
N THR A 170 3.06 23.73 18.34
CA THR A 170 4.25 23.66 17.46
C THR A 170 3.94 23.03 16.10
N ALA A 171 3.05 22.03 16.05
CA ALA A 171 2.74 21.31 14.82
C ALA A 171 1.61 21.91 13.97
N GLY A 172 0.90 22.94 14.49
CA GLY A 172 -0.16 23.62 13.73
C GLY A 172 -1.40 22.79 13.50
N ALA A 173 -1.87 22.71 12.24
CA ALA A 173 -3.00 21.92 11.77
C ALA A 173 -2.58 21.12 10.51
N THR A 174 -3.37 20.13 10.14
CA THR A 174 -3.10 19.31 8.95
C THR A 174 -4.31 19.33 8.01
N ALA A 175 -4.06 19.40 6.70
CA ALA A 175 -5.07 19.12 5.69
C ALA A 175 -4.95 17.64 5.25
N VAL A 176 -6.02 16.86 5.42
CA VAL A 176 -6.08 15.46 4.99
C VAL A 176 -7.15 15.31 3.92
N GLY A 177 -6.88 14.58 2.85
CA GLY A 177 -7.87 14.47 1.78
C GLY A 177 -7.71 13.29 0.85
N ALA A 178 -8.64 13.19 -0.08
CA ALA A 178 -8.61 12.22 -1.17
C ALA A 178 -8.73 12.97 -2.49
N ARG A 179 -7.87 12.63 -3.46
CA ARG A 179 -7.86 13.31 -4.77
C ARG A 179 -7.46 12.37 -5.90
N PRO A 180 -7.79 12.70 -7.15
CA PRO A 180 -7.19 12.08 -8.32
C PRO A 180 -5.69 12.31 -8.37
N PHE A 181 -5.01 11.55 -9.23
CA PHE A 181 -3.58 11.75 -9.48
C PHE A 181 -3.34 13.16 -10.04
N LEU A 182 -2.36 13.83 -9.49
CA LEU A 182 -1.95 15.19 -9.87
C LEU A 182 -0.56 15.13 -10.52
N VAL A 183 -0.38 15.81 -11.64
CA VAL A 183 0.92 16.02 -12.28
C VAL A 183 1.37 17.46 -12.08
N ALA A 184 2.47 17.65 -11.35
CA ALA A 184 3.16 18.93 -11.27
C ALA A 184 4.01 19.09 -12.54
N TYR A 185 3.71 20.11 -13.33
CA TYR A 185 4.30 20.34 -14.64
C TYR A 185 4.67 21.79 -14.83
N ASN A 186 5.93 22.06 -15.12
CA ASN A 186 6.46 23.40 -15.29
C ASN A 186 6.96 23.61 -16.73
N VAL A 187 6.73 24.81 -17.27
CA VAL A 187 7.23 25.22 -18.58
C VAL A 187 8.02 26.51 -18.42
N TYR A 188 9.26 26.52 -18.90
CA TYR A 188 10.15 27.67 -18.83
C TYR A 188 10.14 28.47 -20.13
N LEU A 189 10.16 29.80 -19.99
CA LEU A 189 10.05 30.75 -21.11
C LEU A 189 11.34 31.53 -21.37
N GLY A 190 12.45 31.18 -20.72
CA GLY A 190 13.71 31.89 -20.77
C GLY A 190 14.02 32.65 -19.48
N ASP A 191 14.72 33.78 -19.57
CA ASP A 191 15.17 34.54 -18.40
C ASP A 191 14.03 35.25 -17.64
N ALA A 192 14.37 35.83 -16.50
CA ALA A 192 13.40 36.50 -15.61
C ALA A 192 12.66 37.68 -16.26
N THR A 193 13.14 38.24 -17.36
CA THR A 193 12.46 39.33 -18.11
C THR A 193 11.11 38.87 -18.66
N GLN A 194 10.93 37.56 -18.87
CA GLN A 194 9.69 36.94 -19.35
C GLN A 194 8.68 36.67 -18.22
N LEU A 195 8.96 37.02 -16.97
CA LEU A 195 8.06 36.79 -15.84
C LEU A 195 6.64 37.40 -16.02
N PRO A 196 6.47 38.62 -16.60
CA PRO A 196 5.15 39.15 -16.91
C PRO A 196 4.37 38.23 -17.87
N VAL A 197 5.03 37.72 -18.92
CA VAL A 197 4.44 36.78 -19.89
C VAL A 197 4.04 35.46 -19.20
N ALA A 198 4.91 34.91 -18.37
CA ALA A 198 4.58 33.69 -17.61
C ALA A 198 3.33 33.88 -16.70
N LYS A 199 3.17 35.06 -16.08
CA LYS A 199 1.98 35.38 -15.27
C LYS A 199 0.71 35.49 -16.11
N GLU A 200 0.77 36.08 -17.30
CA GLU A 200 -0.36 36.18 -18.22
C GLU A 200 -0.77 34.81 -18.74
N ILE A 201 0.17 33.99 -19.17
CA ILE A 201 -0.07 32.61 -19.61
C ILE A 201 -0.70 31.80 -18.49
N ALA A 202 -0.12 31.84 -17.27
CA ALA A 202 -0.69 31.13 -16.12
C ALA A 202 -2.15 31.56 -15.83
N LYS A 203 -2.47 32.84 -15.99
CA LYS A 203 -3.83 33.37 -15.87
C LYS A 203 -4.75 32.85 -16.97
N ALA A 204 -4.28 32.80 -18.22
CA ALA A 204 -5.05 32.34 -19.38
C ALA A 204 -5.40 30.84 -19.29
N ILE A 205 -4.46 30.00 -18.82
CA ILE A 205 -4.64 28.54 -18.81
C ILE A 205 -5.33 27.97 -17.57
N ARG A 206 -5.29 28.64 -16.42
CA ARG A 206 -5.86 28.11 -15.18
C ARG A 206 -7.37 28.17 -15.14
N GLY A 207 -8.00 27.13 -14.61
CA GLY A 207 -9.47 27.01 -14.54
C GLY A 207 -10.15 28.11 -13.71
N SER A 208 -9.51 28.63 -12.67
CA SER A 208 -10.06 29.70 -11.82
C SER A 208 -10.21 31.06 -12.53
N SER A 209 -9.57 31.25 -13.70
CA SER A 209 -9.68 32.46 -14.52
C SER A 209 -10.43 32.19 -15.83
N GLY A 210 -11.13 31.05 -15.98
CA GLY A 210 -11.87 30.70 -17.18
C GLY A 210 -11.10 29.88 -18.21
N GLY A 211 -9.88 29.48 -17.91
CA GLY A 211 -9.07 28.59 -18.74
C GLY A 211 -9.44 27.10 -18.62
N LEU A 212 -8.45 26.21 -18.61
CA LEU A 212 -8.64 24.77 -18.55
C LEU A 212 -9.11 24.32 -17.16
N ARG A 213 -10.27 23.68 -17.09
CA ARG A 213 -10.97 23.32 -15.84
C ARG A 213 -10.09 22.57 -14.83
N TYR A 214 -9.18 21.72 -15.29
CA TYR A 214 -8.36 20.84 -14.45
C TYR A 214 -6.90 21.28 -14.39
N VAL A 215 -6.62 22.57 -14.62
CA VAL A 215 -5.30 23.17 -14.51
C VAL A 215 -5.31 24.25 -13.45
N LYS A 216 -4.40 24.15 -12.48
CA LYS A 216 -3.99 25.24 -11.60
C LYS A 216 -2.68 25.79 -12.15
N GLY A 217 -2.49 27.10 -12.19
CA GLY A 217 -1.28 27.71 -12.78
C GLY A 217 -0.87 28.98 -12.09
N LEU A 218 0.44 29.19 -11.99
CA LEU A 218 1.08 30.37 -11.43
C LEU A 218 2.32 30.72 -12.27
N GLY A 219 2.50 32.01 -12.63
CA GLY A 219 3.74 32.51 -13.21
C GLY A 219 4.70 32.93 -12.12
N MET A 220 5.92 32.40 -12.13
CA MET A 220 6.92 32.67 -11.10
C MET A 220 8.33 32.72 -11.69
N GLU A 221 9.28 33.26 -10.93
CA GLU A 221 10.69 33.23 -11.22
C GLU A 221 11.32 32.08 -10.40
N VAL A 222 12.11 31.27 -11.07
CA VAL A 222 12.87 30.19 -10.43
C VAL A 222 14.29 30.20 -11.05
N ASP A 223 15.30 30.32 -10.23
CA ASP A 223 16.73 30.34 -10.64
C ASP A 223 17.01 31.30 -11.80
N GLY A 224 16.43 32.51 -11.73
CA GLY A 224 16.60 33.54 -12.76
C GLY A 224 15.84 33.26 -14.08
N GLN A 225 14.95 32.31 -14.12
CA GLN A 225 14.13 31.97 -15.28
C GLN A 225 12.64 32.18 -15.01
N ALA A 226 11.91 32.64 -16.01
CA ALA A 226 10.46 32.77 -15.97
C ALA A 226 9.80 31.39 -16.20
N GLN A 227 8.96 30.97 -15.26
CA GLN A 227 8.31 29.69 -15.25
C GLN A 227 6.79 29.81 -15.21
N VAL A 228 6.08 29.05 -16.02
CA VAL A 228 4.66 28.75 -15.85
C VAL A 228 4.57 27.44 -15.07
N SER A 229 4.36 27.56 -13.77
CA SER A 229 4.19 26.40 -12.86
C SER A 229 2.75 25.95 -12.86
N MET A 230 2.50 24.67 -13.04
CA MET A 230 1.17 24.11 -13.21
C MET A 230 0.96 22.83 -12.40
N ASN A 231 -0.27 22.65 -11.93
CA ASN A 231 -0.76 21.38 -11.41
C ASN A 231 -1.93 20.89 -12.28
N LEU A 232 -1.72 19.79 -12.99
CA LEU A 232 -2.74 19.10 -13.76
C LEU A 232 -3.48 18.14 -12.83
N VAL A 233 -4.66 18.52 -12.36
CA VAL A 233 -5.39 17.78 -11.32
C VAL A 233 -6.28 16.64 -11.86
N ASP A 234 -6.42 16.55 -13.19
CA ASP A 234 -7.09 15.46 -13.90
C ASP A 234 -6.53 15.37 -15.33
N THR A 235 -5.52 14.53 -15.51
CA THR A 235 -4.84 14.35 -16.81
C THR A 235 -5.63 13.54 -17.82
N GLU A 236 -6.73 12.89 -17.41
CA GLU A 236 -7.63 12.21 -18.36
C GLU A 236 -8.52 13.20 -19.09
N LYS A 237 -9.02 14.20 -18.36
CA LYS A 237 -9.88 15.25 -18.94
C LYS A 237 -9.09 16.40 -19.53
N THR A 238 -7.89 16.68 -19.01
CA THR A 238 -6.97 17.71 -19.52
C THR A 238 -5.58 17.12 -19.69
N PRO A 239 -5.30 16.43 -20.81
CA PRO A 239 -4.04 15.76 -21.07
C PRO A 239 -2.84 16.71 -21.15
N LEU A 240 -1.66 16.23 -20.72
CA LEU A 240 -0.40 16.99 -20.68
C LEU A 240 -0.08 17.68 -22.02
N HIS A 241 -0.15 16.95 -23.14
CA HIS A 241 0.15 17.50 -24.47
C HIS A 241 -0.76 18.68 -24.83
N ARG A 242 -2.06 18.63 -24.44
CA ARG A 242 -2.98 19.73 -24.71
C ARG A 242 -2.62 20.99 -23.92
N VAL A 243 -2.21 20.82 -22.67
CA VAL A 243 -1.76 21.95 -21.83
C VAL A 243 -0.51 22.58 -22.42
N PHE A 244 0.48 21.75 -22.81
CA PHE A 244 1.72 22.23 -23.42
C PHE A 244 1.48 23.00 -24.73
N GLU A 245 0.64 22.51 -25.63
CA GLU A 245 0.32 23.20 -26.88
C GLU A 245 -0.39 24.55 -26.66
N ILE A 246 -1.24 24.65 -25.63
CA ILE A 246 -1.88 25.94 -25.28
C ILE A 246 -0.84 26.90 -24.69
N VAL A 247 0.02 26.45 -23.77
CA VAL A 247 1.12 27.29 -23.25
C VAL A 247 2.01 27.79 -24.38
N LYS A 248 2.35 26.94 -25.35
CA LYS A 248 3.16 27.28 -26.51
C LYS A 248 2.46 28.31 -27.41
N ALA A 249 1.16 28.15 -27.64
CA ALA A 249 0.39 29.10 -28.45
C ALA A 249 0.28 30.47 -27.76
N GLU A 250 0.00 30.51 -26.46
CA GLU A 250 -0.04 31.74 -25.67
C GLU A 250 1.34 32.44 -25.65
N ALA A 251 2.43 31.68 -25.44
CA ALA A 251 3.79 32.23 -25.48
C ALA A 251 4.11 32.84 -26.85
N ALA A 252 3.74 32.16 -27.94
CA ALA A 252 3.94 32.65 -29.30
C ALA A 252 3.17 33.98 -29.57
N ALA A 253 1.98 34.17 -28.98
CA ALA A 253 1.24 35.43 -29.08
C ALA A 253 2.02 36.62 -28.47
N HIS A 254 2.89 36.35 -27.51
CA HIS A 254 3.79 37.34 -26.91
C HIS A 254 5.18 37.37 -27.53
N GLY A 255 5.41 36.66 -28.66
CA GLY A 255 6.73 36.58 -29.33
C GLY A 255 7.78 35.75 -28.57
N VAL A 256 7.34 34.91 -27.61
CA VAL A 256 8.18 34.06 -26.75
C VAL A 256 7.96 32.59 -27.12
N SER A 257 8.98 31.76 -26.90
CA SER A 257 8.87 30.31 -27.09
C SER A 257 9.29 29.60 -25.81
N PRO A 258 8.61 28.49 -25.42
CA PRO A 258 9.09 27.63 -24.37
C PRO A 258 10.51 27.13 -24.66
N THR A 259 11.38 27.18 -23.68
CA THR A 259 12.78 26.71 -23.77
C THR A 259 12.90 25.23 -23.40
N TRP A 260 12.24 24.84 -22.31
CA TRP A 260 12.17 23.47 -21.82
C TRP A 260 11.01 23.33 -20.85
N SER A 261 10.75 22.09 -20.41
CA SER A 261 9.72 21.80 -19.42
C SER A 261 10.15 20.65 -18.54
N GLU A 262 9.56 20.55 -17.35
CA GLU A 262 9.84 19.48 -16.40
C GLU A 262 8.56 18.94 -15.74
N ILE A 263 8.63 17.70 -15.30
CA ILE A 263 7.66 17.10 -14.40
C ILE A 263 8.33 16.96 -13.04
N VAL A 264 7.67 17.42 -11.99
CA VAL A 264 8.18 17.33 -10.62
C VAL A 264 7.54 16.11 -9.93
N GLY A 265 8.38 15.20 -9.44
CA GLY A 265 7.96 13.95 -8.81
C GLY A 265 7.55 12.88 -9.82
N LEU A 266 6.80 11.88 -9.33
CA LEU A 266 6.38 10.74 -10.14
C LEU A 266 5.20 11.09 -11.05
N VAL A 267 5.14 10.43 -12.22
CA VAL A 267 4.09 10.61 -13.22
C VAL A 267 3.59 9.25 -13.72
N PRO A 268 2.28 9.05 -13.91
CA PRO A 268 1.79 7.81 -14.50
C PRO A 268 2.30 7.64 -15.94
N GLU A 269 2.82 6.44 -16.25
CA GLU A 269 3.33 6.06 -17.59
C GLU A 269 2.40 6.50 -18.74
N ARG A 270 1.07 6.33 -18.55
CA ARG A 270 0.06 6.70 -19.55
C ARG A 270 0.12 8.17 -19.99
N VAL A 271 0.46 9.08 -19.06
CA VAL A 271 0.48 10.53 -19.32
C VAL A 271 1.58 10.87 -20.34
N LEU A 272 2.77 10.27 -20.18
CA LEU A 272 3.90 10.48 -21.10
C LEU A 272 3.69 9.74 -22.41
N LEU A 273 3.18 8.51 -22.37
CA LEU A 273 2.90 7.75 -23.60
C LEU A 273 1.85 8.43 -24.47
N GLU A 274 0.78 8.97 -23.85
CA GLU A 274 -0.24 9.71 -24.58
C GLU A 274 0.33 11.01 -25.18
N ALA A 275 1.12 11.75 -24.42
CA ALA A 275 1.76 12.97 -24.91
C ALA A 275 2.71 12.67 -26.09
N GLY A 276 3.55 11.63 -25.99
CA GLY A 276 4.43 11.20 -27.06
C GLY A 276 3.67 10.74 -28.31
N ALA A 277 2.67 9.88 -28.14
CA ALA A 277 1.85 9.38 -29.26
C ALA A 277 1.14 10.52 -30.00
N ARG A 278 0.64 11.53 -29.28
CA ARG A 278 0.00 12.71 -29.87
C ARG A 278 1.00 13.60 -30.59
N HIS A 279 2.17 13.82 -29.99
CA HIS A 279 3.21 14.67 -30.58
C HIS A 279 3.70 14.13 -31.95
N VAL A 280 3.92 12.80 -32.04
CA VAL A 280 4.33 12.16 -33.32
C VAL A 280 3.15 11.67 -34.17
N GLN A 281 1.92 12.03 -33.82
CA GLN A 281 0.68 11.76 -34.56
C GLN A 281 0.40 10.26 -34.80
N LEU A 282 0.70 9.38 -33.84
CA LEU A 282 0.43 7.96 -33.95
C LEU A 282 -1.08 7.67 -34.02
N ARG A 283 -1.50 6.97 -35.07
CA ARG A 283 -2.88 6.48 -35.20
C ARG A 283 -3.00 5.07 -34.60
N GLY A 284 -4.00 4.86 -33.75
CA GLY A 284 -4.32 3.54 -33.20
C GLY A 284 -3.32 3.03 -32.17
N PHE A 285 -2.44 3.90 -31.62
CA PHE A 285 -1.52 3.51 -30.56
C PHE A 285 -2.26 3.08 -29.29
N SER A 286 -1.82 1.97 -28.70
CA SER A 286 -2.27 1.50 -27.41
C SER A 286 -1.10 0.94 -26.59
N LYS A 287 -1.24 0.91 -25.27
CA LYS A 287 -0.23 0.33 -24.37
C LYS A 287 0.11 -1.13 -24.70
N ALA A 288 -0.84 -1.87 -25.26
CA ALA A 288 -0.62 -3.25 -25.71
C ALA A 288 0.40 -3.40 -26.86
N MET A 289 0.78 -2.29 -27.54
CA MET A 289 1.80 -2.29 -28.57
C MET A 289 3.22 -2.09 -28.02
N LEU A 290 3.37 -1.81 -26.73
CA LEU A 290 4.68 -1.67 -26.12
C LEU A 290 5.32 -3.03 -25.89
N LEU A 291 6.59 -3.16 -26.29
CA LEU A 291 7.38 -4.37 -26.10
C LEU A 291 7.45 -4.75 -24.62
N GLU A 292 7.75 -3.80 -23.75
CA GLU A 292 7.85 -3.99 -22.30
C GLU A 292 6.54 -4.48 -21.68
N THR A 293 5.40 -4.02 -22.21
CA THR A 293 4.07 -4.52 -21.77
C THR A 293 3.91 -5.99 -22.13
N LYS A 294 4.26 -6.37 -23.37
CA LYS A 294 4.20 -7.77 -23.81
C LYS A 294 5.19 -8.65 -23.06
N VAL A 295 6.40 -8.19 -22.81
CA VAL A 295 7.40 -8.92 -22.00
C VAL A 295 6.87 -9.12 -20.58
N ARG A 296 6.32 -8.07 -19.93
CA ARG A 296 5.71 -8.20 -18.60
C ARG A 296 4.53 -9.17 -18.57
N GLU A 297 3.67 -9.17 -19.60
CA GLU A 297 2.56 -10.13 -19.73
C GLU A 297 3.07 -11.59 -19.83
N VAL A 298 4.15 -11.83 -20.61
CA VAL A 298 4.78 -13.15 -20.70
C VAL A 298 5.40 -13.57 -19.38
N ILE A 299 6.18 -12.67 -18.75
CA ILE A 299 6.81 -12.91 -17.45
C ILE A 299 5.74 -13.16 -16.38
N ALA A 300 4.73 -12.30 -16.25
CA ALA A 300 3.67 -12.43 -15.27
C ALA A 300 2.78 -13.67 -15.51
N GLY A 301 2.52 -14.04 -16.77
CA GLY A 301 1.74 -15.22 -17.12
C GLY A 301 2.50 -16.53 -16.98
N GLY A 302 3.83 -16.53 -17.18
CA GLY A 302 4.70 -17.70 -17.07
C GLY A 302 5.37 -17.89 -15.72
N GLU A 303 5.81 -16.80 -15.08
CA GLU A 303 6.66 -16.90 -13.88
C GLU A 303 5.90 -17.15 -12.58
N ALA A 304 4.63 -16.74 -12.44
CA ALA A 304 3.97 -16.86 -11.14
C ALA A 304 3.74 -18.32 -10.72
N LEU A 305 3.27 -19.16 -11.63
CA LEU A 305 3.02 -20.58 -11.36
C LEU A 305 4.22 -21.44 -11.74
N GLU A 306 4.69 -21.34 -12.99
CA GLU A 306 5.84 -22.13 -13.48
C GLU A 306 7.15 -21.76 -12.79
N GLY A 307 7.39 -20.48 -12.50
CA GLY A 307 8.58 -20.02 -11.78
C GLY A 307 8.66 -20.53 -10.34
N PHE A 308 7.53 -20.67 -9.64
CA PHE A 308 7.55 -21.31 -8.33
C PHE A 308 7.84 -22.80 -8.43
N MET A 309 7.19 -23.51 -9.38
CA MET A 309 7.45 -24.93 -9.62
C MET A 309 8.90 -25.20 -10.05
N ALA A 310 9.44 -24.37 -10.94
CA ALA A 310 10.83 -24.47 -11.38
C ALA A 310 11.82 -24.30 -10.21
N ARG A 311 11.59 -23.35 -9.31
CA ARG A 311 12.43 -23.18 -8.10
C ARG A 311 12.33 -24.35 -7.14
N ILE A 312 11.16 -25.00 -7.04
CA ILE A 312 11.01 -26.24 -6.24
C ILE A 312 11.74 -27.40 -6.90
N ALA A 313 11.73 -27.49 -8.23
CA ALA A 313 12.38 -28.54 -9.00
C ALA A 313 13.90 -28.40 -9.09
N ASP A 314 14.43 -27.22 -8.77
CA ASP A 314 15.87 -26.95 -8.76
C ASP A 314 16.55 -27.73 -7.62
N ALA A 315 17.82 -28.03 -7.78
CA ALA A 315 18.66 -28.71 -6.76
C ALA A 315 19.05 -27.80 -5.57
N SER A 316 18.21 -26.77 -5.32
CA SER A 316 18.34 -25.86 -4.17
C SER A 316 17.53 -26.40 -2.97
N PRO A 317 18.02 -26.25 -1.71
CA PRO A 317 17.28 -26.68 -0.54
C PRO A 317 16.04 -25.81 -0.23
N THR A 318 15.91 -24.63 -0.85
CA THR A 318 14.79 -23.71 -0.67
C THR A 318 14.36 -23.09 -2.01
N PRO A 319 13.04 -22.91 -2.27
CA PRO A 319 11.90 -23.33 -1.46
C PRO A 319 11.75 -24.85 -1.37
N GLY A 320 11.48 -25.39 -0.17
CA GLY A 320 11.36 -26.81 0.11
C GLY A 320 9.92 -27.24 0.47
N GLY A 321 9.82 -28.41 1.12
CA GLY A 321 8.53 -29.00 1.48
C GLY A 321 7.66 -28.16 2.41
N GLY A 322 8.24 -27.34 3.30
CA GLY A 322 7.50 -26.43 4.17
C GLY A 322 6.89 -25.25 3.40
N SER A 323 7.67 -24.66 2.51
CA SER A 323 7.17 -23.61 1.59
C SER A 323 6.05 -24.14 0.69
N VAL A 324 6.17 -25.37 0.17
CA VAL A 324 5.12 -26.04 -0.62
C VAL A 324 3.88 -26.28 0.23
N ALA A 325 4.03 -26.75 1.47
CA ALA A 325 2.90 -26.96 2.37
C ALA A 325 2.11 -25.65 2.62
N ALA A 326 2.82 -24.56 2.89
CA ALA A 326 2.19 -23.24 3.06
C ALA A 326 1.44 -22.80 1.78
N HIS A 327 2.04 -22.96 0.61
CA HIS A 327 1.42 -22.62 -0.67
C HIS A 327 0.16 -23.45 -0.96
N VAL A 328 0.20 -24.77 -0.72
CA VAL A 328 -0.96 -25.66 -0.89
C VAL A 328 -2.08 -25.27 0.07
N GLY A 329 -1.77 -24.90 1.32
CA GLY A 329 -2.75 -24.37 2.26
C GLY A 329 -3.40 -23.06 1.78
N ALA A 330 -2.61 -22.18 1.17
CA ALA A 330 -3.12 -20.93 0.59
C ALA A 330 -4.07 -21.18 -0.61
N LEU A 331 -3.77 -22.17 -1.46
CA LEU A 331 -4.66 -22.61 -2.55
C LEU A 331 -5.96 -23.18 -2.01
N GLY A 332 -5.92 -24.01 -0.96
CA GLY A 332 -7.11 -24.50 -0.26
C GLY A 332 -7.98 -23.37 0.28
N ALA A 333 -7.36 -22.35 0.89
CA ALA A 333 -8.08 -21.17 1.37
C ALA A 333 -8.73 -20.38 0.22
N ALA A 334 -8.06 -20.27 -0.94
CA ALA A 334 -8.61 -19.61 -2.13
C ALA A 334 -9.85 -20.33 -2.67
N LEU A 335 -9.83 -21.65 -2.76
CA LEU A 335 -11.01 -22.44 -3.18
C LEU A 335 -12.16 -22.32 -2.17
N ALA A 336 -11.89 -22.41 -0.87
CA ALA A 336 -12.92 -22.23 0.15
C ALA A 336 -13.54 -20.83 0.09
N GLN A 337 -12.73 -19.79 -0.14
CA GLN A 337 -13.20 -18.41 -0.37
C GLN A 337 -14.09 -18.31 -1.61
N MET A 338 -13.71 -18.96 -2.72
CA MET A 338 -14.50 -19.01 -3.96
C MET A 338 -15.88 -19.62 -3.74
N VAL A 339 -15.95 -20.79 -3.07
CA VAL A 339 -17.22 -21.49 -2.82
C VAL A 339 -18.15 -20.66 -1.93
N ALA A 340 -17.61 -20.05 -0.86
CA ALA A 340 -18.37 -19.14 -0.01
C ALA A 340 -18.91 -17.96 -0.84
N GLY A 341 -18.08 -17.33 -1.68
CA GLY A 341 -18.47 -16.24 -2.58
C GLY A 341 -19.55 -16.65 -3.59
N LEU A 342 -19.45 -17.84 -4.18
CA LEU A 342 -20.45 -18.39 -5.10
C LEU A 342 -21.79 -18.73 -4.42
N THR A 343 -21.86 -18.72 -3.11
CA THR A 343 -23.07 -18.96 -2.31
C THR A 343 -23.82 -17.66 -2.02
N ILE A 344 -23.11 -16.56 -1.82
CA ILE A 344 -23.66 -15.23 -1.49
C ILE A 344 -24.57 -14.71 -2.62
N GLY A 345 -25.68 -14.05 -2.24
CA GLY A 345 -26.64 -13.44 -3.16
C GLY A 345 -27.61 -14.41 -3.84
N LYS A 346 -27.54 -15.71 -3.55
CA LYS A 346 -28.45 -16.71 -4.10
C LYS A 346 -29.64 -16.95 -3.17
N LYS A 347 -30.88 -16.78 -3.66
CA LYS A 347 -32.12 -16.95 -2.87
C LYS A 347 -32.19 -18.28 -2.11
N LYS A 348 -31.69 -19.36 -2.73
CA LYS A 348 -31.67 -20.73 -2.13
C LYS A 348 -30.85 -20.76 -0.83
N TYR A 349 -29.82 -19.91 -0.67
CA TYR A 349 -28.86 -19.91 0.43
C TYR A 349 -29.00 -18.67 1.33
N ALA A 350 -30.10 -17.92 1.24
CA ALA A 350 -30.31 -16.69 2.02
C ALA A 350 -30.15 -16.88 3.53
N ALA A 351 -30.53 -18.06 4.05
CA ALA A 351 -30.41 -18.38 5.49
C ALA A 351 -28.97 -18.47 6.00
N VAL A 352 -28.00 -18.72 5.11
CA VAL A 352 -26.57 -18.87 5.45
C VAL A 352 -25.70 -17.73 4.88
N GLU A 353 -26.30 -16.72 4.27
CA GLU A 353 -25.59 -15.66 3.55
C GLU A 353 -24.61 -14.91 4.45
N GLU A 354 -25.02 -14.53 5.66
CA GLU A 354 -24.16 -13.80 6.58
C GLU A 354 -22.98 -14.67 7.05
N GLN A 355 -23.23 -15.94 7.31
CA GLN A 355 -22.15 -16.89 7.62
C GLN A 355 -21.16 -17.03 6.45
N MET A 356 -21.65 -17.09 5.22
CA MET A 356 -20.79 -17.17 4.02
C MET A 356 -19.93 -15.91 3.85
N LYS A 357 -20.45 -14.73 4.15
CA LYS A 357 -19.66 -13.48 4.15
C LYS A 357 -18.51 -13.55 5.16
N GLN A 358 -18.78 -14.01 6.39
CA GLN A 358 -17.74 -14.16 7.42
C GLN A 358 -16.68 -15.21 7.00
N LEU A 359 -17.11 -16.33 6.46
CA LEU A 359 -16.20 -17.37 5.97
C LEU A 359 -15.34 -16.88 4.79
N THR A 360 -15.89 -16.03 3.91
CA THR A 360 -15.13 -15.39 2.81
C THR A 360 -14.00 -14.51 3.35
N ILE A 361 -14.27 -13.69 4.38
CA ILE A 361 -13.27 -12.83 5.03
C ILE A 361 -12.22 -13.68 5.74
N GLY A 362 -12.65 -14.70 6.49
CA GLY A 362 -11.74 -15.62 7.18
C GLY A 362 -10.80 -16.35 6.22
N ALA A 363 -11.34 -16.91 5.13
CA ALA A 363 -10.55 -17.59 4.11
C ALA A 363 -9.57 -16.65 3.40
N TYR A 364 -9.97 -15.42 3.11
CA TYR A 364 -9.07 -14.39 2.57
C TYR A 364 -7.88 -14.12 3.50
N THR A 365 -8.14 -13.95 4.79
CA THR A 365 -7.10 -13.69 5.80
C THR A 365 -6.13 -14.87 5.89
N LEU A 366 -6.64 -16.10 5.98
CA LEU A 366 -5.84 -17.32 6.04
C LEU A 366 -4.99 -17.51 4.77
N ARG A 367 -5.55 -17.22 3.60
CA ARG A 367 -4.82 -17.26 2.33
C ARG A 367 -3.60 -16.33 2.35
N ARG A 368 -3.76 -15.10 2.85
CA ARG A 368 -2.65 -14.15 2.97
C ARG A 368 -1.57 -14.63 3.93
N GLN A 369 -1.97 -15.03 5.13
CA GLN A 369 -1.03 -15.53 6.15
C GLN A 369 -0.24 -16.74 5.66
N LEU A 370 -0.90 -17.70 5.03
CA LEU A 370 -0.23 -18.87 4.45
C LEU A 370 0.70 -18.49 3.29
N SER A 371 0.35 -17.49 2.47
CA SER A 371 1.24 -17.00 1.42
C SER A 371 2.51 -16.35 1.96
N GLU A 372 2.43 -15.64 3.09
CA GLU A 372 3.58 -15.06 3.78
C GLU A 372 4.50 -16.14 4.39
N LEU A 373 3.92 -17.25 4.85
CA LEU A 373 4.68 -18.38 5.40
C LEU A 373 5.55 -19.09 4.36
N VAL A 374 5.25 -18.98 3.07
CA VAL A 374 6.09 -19.54 1.98
C VAL A 374 7.52 -19.01 2.05
N GLN A 375 7.67 -17.68 2.19
CA GLN A 375 8.99 -17.06 2.29
C GLN A 375 9.60 -17.25 3.68
N ARG A 376 8.78 -17.13 4.75
CA ARG A 376 9.27 -17.33 6.13
C ARG A 376 9.83 -18.72 6.37
N ASP A 377 9.31 -19.75 5.70
CA ASP A 377 9.86 -21.11 5.75
C ASP A 377 11.26 -21.15 5.14
N ALA A 378 11.46 -20.58 3.96
CA ALA A 378 12.76 -20.46 3.32
C ALA A 378 13.77 -19.70 4.20
N ASP A 379 13.37 -18.58 4.80
CA ASP A 379 14.20 -17.76 5.69
C ASP A 379 14.57 -18.53 6.97
N SER A 380 13.66 -19.38 7.47
CA SER A 380 13.91 -20.20 8.66
C SER A 380 15.02 -21.24 8.42
N TYR A 381 15.04 -21.83 7.24
CA TYR A 381 16.10 -22.74 6.83
C TYR A 381 17.47 -22.05 6.76
N GLU A 382 17.52 -20.84 6.20
CA GLU A 382 18.76 -20.05 6.12
C GLU A 382 19.34 -19.74 7.51
N ARG A 383 18.48 -19.49 8.51
CA ARG A 383 18.92 -19.31 9.91
C ARG A 383 19.57 -20.57 10.45
N VAL A 384 18.98 -21.74 10.21
CA VAL A 384 19.55 -23.02 10.63
C VAL A 384 20.89 -23.23 9.95
N ARG A 385 20.99 -23.04 8.63
CA ARG A 385 22.21 -23.13 7.86
C ARG A 385 23.32 -22.24 8.41
N THR A 386 23.00 -20.98 8.69
CA THR A 386 23.94 -20.00 9.25
C THR A 386 24.45 -20.43 10.63
N ALA A 387 23.59 -20.94 11.51
CA ALA A 387 23.98 -21.42 12.81
C ALA A 387 24.95 -22.63 12.72
N TYR A 388 24.70 -23.56 11.78
CA TYR A 388 25.60 -24.70 11.54
C TYR A 388 26.95 -24.27 10.95
N GLN A 389 27.07 -23.13 10.28
CA GLN A 389 28.30 -22.60 9.71
C GLN A 389 29.18 -21.83 10.73
N MET A 390 28.70 -21.59 11.94
CA MET A 390 29.49 -20.92 13.00
C MET A 390 30.75 -21.73 13.31
N SER A 391 31.80 -21.07 13.82
CA SER A 391 33.10 -21.66 14.19
C SER A 391 32.92 -22.88 15.08
N LYS A 392 33.67 -23.93 14.78
CA LYS A 392 33.69 -25.18 15.54
C LYS A 392 34.79 -25.21 16.60
N GLU A 393 35.54 -24.11 16.79
CA GLU A 393 36.57 -24.01 17.79
C GLU A 393 36.00 -24.18 19.21
N PRO A 394 36.72 -24.78 20.15
CA PRO A 394 36.21 -25.11 21.49
C PRO A 394 35.65 -23.87 22.25
N GLU A 395 36.24 -22.69 22.04
CA GLU A 395 35.84 -21.45 22.68
C GLU A 395 34.47 -20.96 22.22
N HIS A 396 33.99 -21.40 21.05
CA HIS A 396 32.69 -21.05 20.48
C HIS A 396 31.64 -22.17 20.63
N ALA A 397 31.96 -23.27 21.23
CA ALA A 397 31.12 -24.48 21.27
C ALA A 397 29.75 -24.24 21.91
N ILE A 398 29.69 -23.52 23.04
CA ILE A 398 28.43 -23.22 23.75
C ILE A 398 27.60 -22.26 22.92
N ALA A 399 28.16 -21.13 22.48
CA ALA A 399 27.44 -20.14 21.68
C ALA A 399 26.87 -20.72 20.37
N ARG A 400 27.64 -21.65 19.75
CA ARG A 400 27.22 -22.40 18.55
C ARG A 400 26.04 -23.34 18.85
N ALA A 401 26.13 -24.10 19.96
CA ALA A 401 25.04 -25.00 20.37
C ALA A 401 23.73 -24.23 20.62
N ASP A 402 23.82 -23.13 21.35
CA ASP A 402 22.66 -22.24 21.62
C ASP A 402 22.07 -21.68 20.33
N ALA A 403 22.89 -21.16 19.43
CA ALA A 403 22.45 -20.63 18.14
C ALA A 403 21.77 -21.71 17.26
N ILE A 404 22.27 -22.92 17.24
CA ILE A 404 21.64 -24.05 16.53
C ILE A 404 20.29 -24.39 17.15
N ARG A 405 20.21 -24.47 18.48
CA ARG A 405 18.97 -24.76 19.20
C ARG A 405 17.90 -23.69 18.93
N GLU A 406 18.25 -22.42 19.07
CA GLU A 406 17.34 -21.31 18.76
C GLU A 406 16.85 -21.33 17.32
N ALA A 407 17.75 -21.56 16.37
CA ALA A 407 17.40 -21.66 14.95
C ALA A 407 16.46 -22.83 14.65
N LEU A 408 16.69 -24.00 15.23
CA LEU A 408 15.86 -25.20 15.07
C LEU A 408 14.46 -25.00 15.71
N VAL A 409 14.39 -24.38 16.89
CA VAL A 409 13.11 -24.03 17.52
C VAL A 409 12.33 -23.06 16.64
N PHE A 410 12.99 -22.02 16.11
CA PHE A 410 12.35 -21.09 15.18
C PHE A 410 11.87 -21.79 13.91
N ALA A 411 12.73 -22.63 13.29
CA ALA A 411 12.41 -23.40 12.09
C ALA A 411 11.32 -24.48 12.35
N SER A 412 11.04 -24.84 13.60
CA SER A 412 9.92 -25.71 13.97
C SER A 412 8.61 -24.92 14.15
N ARG A 413 8.67 -23.66 14.60
CA ARG A 413 7.51 -22.81 14.83
C ARG A 413 6.82 -22.37 13.54
N VAL A 414 7.59 -22.08 12.48
CA VAL A 414 7.04 -21.65 11.19
C VAL A 414 6.15 -22.74 10.55
N PRO A 415 6.58 -23.99 10.37
CA PRO A 415 5.70 -25.03 9.86
C PRO A 415 4.58 -25.40 10.85
N LEU A 416 4.76 -25.23 12.17
CA LEU A 416 3.65 -25.40 13.11
C LEU A 416 2.55 -24.35 12.88
N GLU A 417 2.90 -23.09 12.65
CA GLU A 417 1.97 -22.04 12.29
C GLU A 417 1.24 -22.37 10.96
N THR A 418 1.96 -22.89 9.97
CA THR A 418 1.36 -23.39 8.72
C THR A 418 0.32 -24.49 9.01
N ALA A 419 0.63 -25.45 9.87
CA ALA A 419 -0.29 -26.52 10.24
C ALA A 419 -1.54 -25.99 10.95
N GLN A 420 -1.39 -25.03 11.86
CA GLN A 420 -2.50 -24.38 12.58
C GLN A 420 -3.44 -23.61 11.64
N LEU A 421 -2.90 -22.86 10.71
CA LEU A 421 -3.69 -22.14 9.71
C LEU A 421 -4.37 -23.10 8.73
N ALA A 422 -3.69 -24.17 8.33
CA ALA A 422 -4.27 -25.21 7.48
C ALA A 422 -5.48 -25.91 8.14
N VAL A 423 -5.45 -26.16 9.45
CA VAL A 423 -6.63 -26.66 10.21
C VAL A 423 -7.81 -25.70 10.08
N GLN A 424 -7.58 -24.39 10.22
CA GLN A 424 -8.63 -23.39 10.09
C GLN A 424 -9.22 -23.36 8.65
N VAL A 425 -8.35 -23.47 7.64
CA VAL A 425 -8.79 -23.61 6.24
C VAL A 425 -9.65 -24.85 6.05
N ALA A 426 -9.22 -25.99 6.58
CA ALA A 426 -9.99 -27.25 6.49
C ALA A 426 -11.38 -27.10 7.17
N GLY A 427 -11.46 -26.40 8.30
CA GLY A 427 -12.73 -26.10 8.99
C GLY A 427 -13.67 -25.23 8.16
N ILE A 428 -13.15 -24.17 7.55
CA ILE A 428 -13.93 -23.32 6.61
C ILE A 428 -14.38 -24.16 5.42
N ALA A 429 -13.48 -24.94 4.80
CA ALA A 429 -13.78 -25.79 3.66
C ALA A 429 -14.89 -26.81 3.96
N ALA A 430 -14.84 -27.45 5.14
CA ALA A 430 -15.90 -28.38 5.58
C ALA A 430 -17.25 -27.67 5.74
N THR A 431 -17.24 -26.46 6.31
CA THR A 431 -18.48 -25.68 6.50
C THR A 431 -19.08 -25.24 5.16
N VAL A 432 -18.26 -24.78 4.22
CA VAL A 432 -18.78 -24.38 2.90
C VAL A 432 -19.18 -25.59 2.04
N ALA A 433 -18.61 -26.77 2.26
CA ALA A 433 -19.04 -28.02 1.65
C ALA A 433 -20.44 -28.42 2.12
N GLU A 434 -20.72 -28.26 3.41
CA GLU A 434 -22.01 -28.64 4.01
C GLU A 434 -23.13 -27.63 3.70
N LEU A 435 -22.85 -26.34 3.80
CA LEU A 435 -23.86 -25.27 3.80
C LEU A 435 -23.87 -24.43 2.51
N GLY A 436 -22.82 -24.52 1.71
CA GLY A 436 -22.63 -23.66 0.55
C GLY A 436 -23.33 -24.15 -0.71
N ASN A 437 -22.91 -23.55 -1.83
CA ASN A 437 -23.46 -23.85 -3.14
C ASN A 437 -23.19 -25.31 -3.55
N SER A 438 -24.23 -26.13 -3.61
CA SER A 438 -24.13 -27.54 -3.95
C SER A 438 -23.47 -27.81 -5.33
N ASN A 439 -23.49 -26.84 -6.26
CA ASN A 439 -22.80 -26.97 -7.55
C ASN A 439 -21.28 -26.81 -7.44
N ALA A 440 -20.77 -26.33 -6.31
CA ALA A 440 -19.34 -26.13 -6.04
C ALA A 440 -18.86 -26.97 -4.83
N VAL A 441 -19.64 -27.99 -4.42
CA VAL A 441 -19.29 -28.82 -3.25
C VAL A 441 -17.98 -29.59 -3.47
N THR A 442 -17.70 -30.02 -4.70
CA THR A 442 -16.44 -30.69 -5.06
C THR A 442 -15.24 -29.78 -4.89
N ASP A 443 -15.37 -28.49 -5.24
CA ASP A 443 -14.30 -27.49 -5.01
C ASP A 443 -14.06 -27.28 -3.51
N ALA A 444 -15.11 -27.25 -2.69
CA ALA A 444 -14.99 -27.18 -1.24
C ALA A 444 -14.32 -28.44 -0.67
N CYS A 445 -14.62 -29.62 -1.19
CA CYS A 445 -13.96 -30.85 -0.81
C CYS A 445 -12.47 -30.82 -1.19
N VAL A 446 -12.11 -30.41 -2.40
CA VAL A 446 -10.71 -30.22 -2.83
C VAL A 446 -9.99 -29.23 -1.91
N ALA A 447 -10.65 -28.13 -1.52
CA ALA A 447 -10.08 -27.17 -0.56
C ALA A 447 -9.71 -27.82 0.77
N ALA A 448 -10.59 -28.67 1.30
CA ALA A 448 -10.36 -29.40 2.56
C ALA A 448 -9.21 -30.42 2.44
N LEU A 449 -9.14 -31.16 1.35
CA LEU A 449 -8.06 -32.11 1.06
C LEU A 449 -6.70 -31.41 0.91
N MET A 450 -6.66 -30.27 0.22
CA MET A 450 -5.45 -29.46 0.09
C MET A 450 -5.00 -28.94 1.47
N ALA A 451 -5.91 -28.48 2.29
CA ALA A 451 -5.61 -28.02 3.65
C ALA A 451 -5.10 -29.19 4.52
N GLU A 452 -5.67 -30.37 4.41
CA GLU A 452 -5.17 -31.57 5.11
C GLU A 452 -3.75 -31.94 4.63
N ALA A 453 -3.50 -31.94 3.32
CA ALA A 453 -2.17 -32.21 2.75
C ALA A 453 -1.14 -31.19 3.22
N ALA A 454 -1.50 -29.89 3.24
CA ALA A 454 -0.68 -28.81 3.76
C ALA A 454 -0.33 -29.03 5.24
N CYS A 455 -1.31 -29.38 6.07
CA CYS A 455 -1.10 -29.68 7.47
C CYS A 455 -0.15 -30.90 7.66
N LYS A 456 -0.36 -31.99 6.91
CA LYS A 456 0.51 -33.18 6.93
C LYS A 456 1.96 -32.84 6.55
N GLY A 457 2.16 -32.08 5.48
CA GLY A 457 3.47 -31.62 5.03
C GLY A 457 4.17 -30.73 6.07
N ALA A 458 3.43 -29.79 6.63
CA ALA A 458 3.95 -28.91 7.69
C ALA A 458 4.34 -29.70 8.95
N VAL A 459 3.54 -30.66 9.39
CA VAL A 459 3.85 -31.52 10.54
C VAL A 459 5.12 -32.34 10.33
N LEU A 460 5.39 -32.80 9.11
CA LEU A 460 6.66 -33.50 8.81
C LEU A 460 7.87 -32.57 9.00
N ASN A 461 7.75 -31.30 8.60
CA ASN A 461 8.80 -30.29 8.80
C ASN A 461 8.99 -29.94 10.28
N VAL A 462 7.93 -29.86 11.08
CA VAL A 462 8.06 -29.73 12.55
C VAL A 462 8.85 -30.92 13.11
N ARG A 463 8.46 -32.11 12.73
CA ARG A 463 9.08 -33.37 13.29
C ARG A 463 10.57 -33.50 12.96
N ILE A 464 11.00 -33.18 11.74
CA ILE A 464 12.41 -33.30 11.37
C ILE A 464 13.27 -32.27 12.10
N ASN A 465 12.76 -31.03 12.29
CA ASN A 465 13.47 -30.01 13.04
C ASN A 465 13.55 -30.33 14.54
N VAL A 466 12.45 -30.80 15.13
CA VAL A 466 12.42 -31.25 16.55
C VAL A 466 13.36 -32.44 16.79
N ALA A 467 13.45 -33.38 15.85
CA ALA A 467 14.36 -34.53 15.97
C ALA A 467 15.85 -34.13 15.93
N SER A 468 16.16 -32.91 15.51
CA SER A 468 17.51 -32.35 15.45
C SER A 468 17.87 -31.49 16.67
N LEU A 469 16.96 -31.34 17.65
CA LEU A 469 17.23 -30.62 18.91
C LEU A 469 18.10 -31.46 19.84
N ASP A 470 18.96 -30.78 20.59
CA ASP A 470 19.76 -31.35 21.67
C ASP A 470 18.95 -31.67 22.94
N ASP A 471 19.59 -32.19 23.96
CA ASP A 471 18.93 -32.57 25.22
C ASP A 471 18.26 -31.37 25.92
N GLU A 472 18.85 -30.19 25.84
CA GLU A 472 18.27 -28.95 26.40
C GLU A 472 17.04 -28.48 25.65
N GLY A 473 16.92 -28.79 24.34
CA GLY A 473 15.77 -28.51 23.50
C GLY A 473 14.62 -29.54 23.62
N THR A 474 14.81 -30.66 24.33
CA THR A 474 13.86 -31.79 24.33
C THR A 474 12.45 -31.39 24.83
N THR A 475 12.35 -30.60 25.88
CA THR A 475 11.05 -30.20 26.45
C THR A 475 10.22 -29.37 25.46
N ILE A 476 10.81 -28.32 24.87
CA ILE A 476 10.12 -27.47 23.87
C ILE A 476 9.86 -28.27 22.58
N GLY A 477 10.74 -29.20 22.22
CA GLY A 477 10.53 -30.09 21.10
C GLY A 477 9.31 -31.01 21.30
N ALA A 478 9.12 -31.56 22.50
CA ALA A 478 7.95 -32.38 22.84
C ALA A 478 6.64 -31.58 22.76
N GLU A 479 6.63 -30.34 23.24
CA GLU A 479 5.48 -29.42 23.13
C GLU A 479 5.11 -29.14 21.67
N LEU A 480 6.09 -28.79 20.84
CA LEU A 480 5.91 -28.51 19.42
C LEU A 480 5.38 -29.75 18.65
N ALA A 481 5.93 -30.91 18.93
CA ALA A 481 5.51 -32.18 18.33
C ALA A 481 4.08 -32.57 18.76
N SER A 482 3.71 -32.31 20.01
CA SER A 482 2.34 -32.53 20.53
C SER A 482 1.33 -31.61 19.85
N ALA A 483 1.63 -30.31 19.75
CA ALA A 483 0.79 -29.34 19.05
C ALA A 483 0.60 -29.70 17.57
N ALA A 484 1.68 -30.09 16.88
CA ALA A 484 1.63 -30.53 15.50
C ALA A 484 0.75 -31.77 15.30
N ARG A 485 0.81 -32.73 16.21
CA ARG A 485 -0.06 -33.92 16.20
C ARG A 485 -1.54 -33.57 16.38
N ALA A 486 -1.85 -32.61 17.25
CA ALA A 486 -3.21 -32.13 17.43
C ALA A 486 -3.75 -31.48 16.14
N CYS A 487 -2.95 -30.68 15.44
CA CYS A 487 -3.31 -30.11 14.14
C CYS A 487 -3.63 -31.20 13.11
N LEU A 488 -2.78 -32.23 13.02
CA LEU A 488 -2.99 -33.34 12.09
C LEU A 488 -4.34 -34.02 12.29
N ASN A 489 -4.69 -34.34 13.55
CA ASN A 489 -5.97 -34.96 13.89
C ASN A 489 -7.15 -34.06 13.52
N ALA A 490 -7.09 -32.76 13.83
CA ALA A 490 -8.15 -31.82 13.54
C ALA A 490 -8.35 -31.62 12.04
N ALA A 491 -7.27 -31.48 11.26
CA ALA A 491 -7.35 -31.33 9.80
C ALA A 491 -8.00 -32.56 9.14
N SER A 492 -7.65 -33.77 9.58
CA SER A 492 -8.24 -35.02 9.06
C SER A 492 -9.73 -35.15 9.39
N VAL A 493 -10.19 -34.67 10.54
CA VAL A 493 -11.63 -34.63 10.88
C VAL A 493 -12.39 -33.73 9.92
N HIS A 494 -11.90 -32.52 9.65
CA HIS A 494 -12.54 -31.57 8.74
C HIS A 494 -12.51 -32.07 7.29
N ALA A 495 -11.41 -32.67 6.83
CA ALA A 495 -11.34 -33.21 5.47
C ALA A 495 -12.39 -34.31 5.26
N ARG A 496 -12.52 -35.26 6.19
CA ARG A 496 -13.56 -36.31 6.12
C ARG A 496 -14.97 -35.75 6.15
N ALA A 497 -15.21 -34.67 6.91
CA ALA A 497 -16.53 -34.01 6.93
C ALA A 497 -16.88 -33.40 5.56
N ALA A 498 -15.90 -32.77 4.91
CA ALA A 498 -16.06 -32.22 3.57
C ALA A 498 -16.29 -33.32 2.50
N GLU A 499 -15.54 -34.43 2.57
CA GLU A 499 -15.75 -35.60 1.70
C GLU A 499 -17.14 -36.15 1.84
N ALA A 500 -17.62 -36.38 3.08
CA ALA A 500 -18.97 -36.87 3.35
C ALA A 500 -20.07 -35.90 2.83
N ALA A 501 -19.84 -34.58 2.90
CA ALA A 501 -20.77 -33.59 2.33
C ALA A 501 -20.80 -33.67 0.81
N ALA A 502 -19.64 -33.81 0.17
CA ALA A 502 -19.55 -33.94 -1.28
C ALA A 502 -20.21 -35.26 -1.77
N GLU A 503 -19.96 -36.37 -1.09
CA GLU A 503 -20.62 -37.65 -1.42
C GLU A 503 -22.15 -37.56 -1.35
N ARG A 504 -22.71 -36.97 -0.27
CA ARG A 504 -24.15 -36.75 -0.14
C ARG A 504 -24.74 -35.91 -1.28
N ALA A 505 -23.99 -34.88 -1.72
CA ALA A 505 -24.46 -33.98 -2.77
C ALA A 505 -24.36 -34.59 -4.18
N MET A 506 -23.54 -35.62 -4.39
CA MET A 506 -23.35 -36.30 -5.66
C MET A 506 -24.31 -37.51 -5.87
N VAL A 507 -25.01 -37.97 -4.82
CA VAL A 507 -26.04 -39.02 -4.97
C VAL A 507 -27.27 -38.39 -5.62
N PRO A 508 -27.73 -38.91 -6.77
CA PRO A 508 -28.98 -38.45 -7.37
C PRO A 508 -30.15 -38.66 -6.43
N ALA A 509 -31.03 -37.64 -6.27
CA ALA A 509 -32.24 -37.73 -5.48
C ALA A 509 -33.29 -38.67 -6.12
#